data_fc5cec6b952122ff2b9930453cf58a0a
#
_entry.id   fc5cec6b952122ff2b9930453cf58a0a
#
_cell.length_a   1.000
_cell.length_b   1.000
_cell.length_c   1.000
_cell.angle_alpha   90.00
_cell.angle_beta   90.00
_cell.angle_gamma   90.00
#
_symmetry.space_group_name_H-M   'P 1'
#
loop_
_entity.id
_entity.type
_entity.pdbx_description
1 polymer ?
#
loop_
_entity_poly.entity_id
_entity_poly.type
_entity_poly.pdbx_seq_one_letter_code
_entity_poly.pdbx_strand_id
1 'polypeptide(L)'
;IGLLRPAHIDPFTGYRFYTIEQLPRLNRILALKELGFSLEQITQVMDKGLSAAELRGILRLKQAELQLRLQTDQEMLSRIETRLRQIEQENQMPTYEVVIKKIEPLAVASTRGIIPSYPEQGGLWNLLGRYLEQNKVQPSGACFTLYHSDEPEIDAEVCEPVAAVIKAQEPIQSYILPGLDAVASTLHHGPFVTIGEAYNALIKWIEENGYQICGSCREIYLRPSHNGSQTDPQTLTEIQFPVRKA
;
A
#
# COMPACT_ATOMS: atom_id res chain seq x y z
N ILE A 1 -6.33 6.29 29.65
CA ILE A 1 -6.80 4.90 29.72
C ILE A 1 -5.80 4.17 30.60
N GLY A 2 -6.11 3.83 31.87
CA GLY A 2 -5.20 3.36 32.93
C GLY A 2 -4.60 1.96 32.78
N LEU A 3 -4.41 1.45 31.56
CA LEU A 3 -3.88 0.11 31.27
C LEU A 3 -2.48 -0.17 31.83
N LEU A 4 -1.61 0.84 31.78
CA LEU A 4 -0.28 0.80 32.40
C LEU A 4 -0.04 2.16 33.05
N ARG A 5 0.03 2.20 34.37
CA ARG A 5 0.32 3.42 35.12
C ARG A 5 1.83 3.55 35.27
N PRO A 6 2.41 4.74 34.98
CA PRO A 6 3.82 4.95 35.24
C PRO A 6 4.13 4.81 36.72
N ALA A 7 5.28 4.23 37.03
CA ALA A 7 5.79 4.12 38.40
C ALA A 7 6.16 5.49 38.97
N HIS A 8 6.62 6.40 38.10
CA HIS A 8 6.97 7.77 38.43
C HIS A 8 6.71 8.69 37.23
N ILE A 9 6.27 9.91 37.52
CA ILE A 9 6.15 11.00 36.53
C ILE A 9 7.04 12.12 37.03
N ASP A 10 8.00 12.54 36.21
CA ASP A 10 8.85 13.69 36.53
C ASP A 10 7.99 14.96 36.54
N PRO A 11 7.92 15.67 37.67
CA PRO A 11 7.05 16.85 37.81
C PRO A 11 7.51 18.04 36.98
N PHE A 12 8.76 18.09 36.52
CA PHE A 12 9.34 19.19 35.74
C PHE A 12 9.25 18.95 34.23
N THR A 13 9.45 17.71 33.79
CA THR A 13 9.52 17.36 32.37
C THR A 13 8.25 16.65 31.88
N GLY A 14 7.43 16.11 32.77
CA GLY A 14 6.27 15.30 32.46
C GLY A 14 6.61 13.91 31.92
N TYR A 15 7.89 13.51 31.89
CA TYR A 15 8.28 12.18 31.45
C TYR A 15 7.77 11.09 32.38
N ARG A 16 7.32 9.98 31.78
CA ARG A 16 6.76 8.83 32.47
C ARG A 16 7.79 7.73 32.53
N PHE A 17 8.07 7.26 33.73
CA PHE A 17 9.01 6.18 33.99
C PHE A 17 8.27 4.91 34.37
N TYR A 18 8.74 3.78 33.85
CA TYR A 18 8.17 2.46 34.08
C TYR A 18 9.27 1.53 34.61
N THR A 19 8.89 0.57 35.45
CA THR A 19 9.82 -0.38 36.02
C THR A 19 9.90 -1.67 35.19
N ILE A 20 10.95 -2.46 35.41
CA ILE A 20 11.17 -3.71 34.68
C ILE A 20 10.08 -4.74 34.99
N GLU A 21 9.48 -4.69 36.20
CA GLU A 21 8.39 -5.54 36.63
C GLU A 21 7.08 -5.26 35.85
N GLN A 22 6.99 -4.12 35.18
CA GLN A 22 5.83 -3.75 34.36
C GLN A 22 5.91 -4.28 32.91
N LEU A 23 7.11 -4.75 32.47
CA LEU A 23 7.32 -5.27 31.12
C LEU A 23 6.39 -6.45 30.75
N PRO A 24 6.15 -7.45 31.61
CA PRO A 24 5.22 -8.53 31.26
C PRO A 24 3.80 -8.04 31.00
N ARG A 25 3.35 -7.03 31.77
CA ARG A 25 2.04 -6.40 31.56
C ARG A 25 1.99 -5.63 30.23
N LEU A 26 3.05 -4.88 29.90
CA LEU A 26 3.16 -4.16 28.63
C LEU A 26 3.14 -5.12 27.44
N ASN A 27 3.95 -6.18 27.47
CA ASN A 27 4.01 -7.17 26.42
C ASN A 27 2.65 -7.83 26.16
N ARG A 28 1.89 -8.12 27.23
CA ARG A 28 0.53 -8.67 27.11
C ARG A 28 -0.44 -7.69 26.47
N ILE A 29 -0.35 -6.40 26.79
CA ILE A 29 -1.15 -5.35 26.16
C ILE A 29 -0.83 -5.24 24.67
N LEU A 30 0.47 -5.23 24.31
CA LEU A 30 0.91 -5.17 22.91
C LEU A 30 0.43 -6.37 22.11
N ALA A 31 0.59 -7.58 22.64
CA ALA A 31 0.12 -8.79 21.98
C ALA A 31 -1.40 -8.79 21.71
N LEU A 32 -2.21 -8.33 22.66
CA LEU A 32 -3.66 -8.21 22.45
C LEU A 32 -4.01 -7.12 21.43
N LYS A 33 -3.25 -6.01 21.42
CA LYS A 33 -3.44 -4.93 20.44
C LYS A 33 -3.12 -5.40 19.01
N GLU A 34 -2.05 -6.16 18.82
CA GLU A 34 -1.67 -6.76 17.53
C GLU A 34 -2.76 -7.72 17.01
N LEU A 35 -3.49 -8.37 17.89
CA LEU A 35 -4.63 -9.22 17.55
C LEU A 35 -5.92 -8.43 17.27
N GLY A 36 -5.86 -7.09 17.26
CA GLY A 36 -6.98 -6.21 16.91
C GLY A 36 -8.01 -6.02 18.02
N PHE A 37 -7.62 -6.20 19.28
CA PHE A 37 -8.48 -5.82 20.42
C PHE A 37 -8.48 -4.32 20.65
N SER A 38 -9.64 -3.74 20.95
CA SER A 38 -9.72 -2.33 21.37
C SER A 38 -9.09 -2.14 22.76
N LEU A 39 -8.71 -0.90 23.08
CA LEU A 39 -8.12 -0.60 24.40
C LEU A 39 -9.10 -0.89 25.54
N GLU A 40 -10.40 -0.71 25.32
CA GLU A 40 -11.46 -1.05 26.27
C GLU A 40 -11.53 -2.55 26.51
N GLN A 41 -11.48 -3.35 25.45
CA GLN A 41 -11.45 -4.82 25.52
C GLN A 41 -10.19 -5.29 26.26
N ILE A 42 -9.03 -4.69 25.95
CA ILE A 42 -7.77 -5.00 26.62
C ILE A 42 -7.87 -4.68 28.11
N THR A 43 -8.49 -3.54 28.50
CA THR A 43 -8.69 -3.19 29.89
C THR A 43 -9.52 -4.25 30.63
N GLN A 44 -10.63 -4.69 30.04
CA GLN A 44 -11.47 -5.74 30.60
C GLN A 44 -10.74 -7.07 30.79
N VAL A 45 -9.88 -7.44 29.82
CA VAL A 45 -9.05 -8.64 29.87
C VAL A 45 -7.98 -8.55 30.96
N MET A 46 -7.37 -7.37 31.11
CA MET A 46 -6.26 -7.16 32.04
C MET A 46 -6.70 -7.00 33.50
N ASP A 47 -7.87 -6.40 33.75
CA ASP A 47 -8.34 -6.11 35.11
C ASP A 47 -9.00 -7.32 35.80
N LYS A 48 -9.57 -8.25 35.04
CA LYS A 48 -10.27 -9.44 35.58
C LYS A 48 -9.37 -10.59 36.02
N GLY A 49 -8.05 -10.48 35.82
CA GLY A 49 -7.12 -11.56 36.18
C GLY A 49 -7.46 -12.90 35.53
N LEU A 50 -7.86 -12.86 34.24
CA LEU A 50 -8.42 -14.00 33.51
C LEU A 50 -7.55 -15.26 33.59
N SER A 51 -8.19 -16.38 33.79
CA SER A 51 -7.59 -17.70 33.66
C SER A 51 -7.17 -17.98 32.22
N ALA A 52 -6.25 -18.91 32.00
CA ALA A 52 -5.85 -19.33 30.67
C ALA A 52 -7.03 -19.90 29.84
N ALA A 53 -8.06 -20.43 30.49
CA ALA A 53 -9.28 -20.94 29.84
C ALA A 53 -10.13 -19.80 29.30
N GLU A 54 -10.35 -18.74 30.10
CA GLU A 54 -11.10 -17.54 29.69
C GLU A 54 -10.40 -16.79 28.57
N LEU A 55 -9.07 -16.62 28.65
CA LEU A 55 -8.30 -15.99 27.58
C LEU A 55 -8.42 -16.77 26.26
N ARG A 56 -8.34 -18.12 26.31
CA ARG A 56 -8.59 -18.96 25.13
C ARG A 56 -9.99 -18.76 24.56
N GLY A 57 -11.00 -18.64 25.42
CA GLY A 57 -12.38 -18.36 25.00
C GLY A 57 -12.50 -17.06 24.23
N ILE A 58 -11.91 -15.98 24.75
CA ILE A 58 -11.90 -14.65 24.11
C ILE A 58 -11.18 -14.69 22.76
N LEU A 59 -10.02 -15.35 22.69
CA LEU A 59 -9.27 -15.48 21.42
C LEU A 59 -10.04 -16.30 20.36
N ARG A 60 -10.75 -17.35 20.77
CA ARG A 60 -11.63 -18.11 19.86
C ARG A 60 -12.80 -17.28 19.35
N LEU A 61 -13.41 -16.47 20.20
CA LEU A 61 -14.46 -15.54 19.76
C LEU A 61 -13.91 -14.54 18.74
N LYS A 62 -12.73 -13.95 19.00
CA LYS A 62 -12.08 -13.04 18.05
C LYS A 62 -11.72 -13.70 16.74
N GLN A 63 -11.24 -14.93 16.78
CA GLN A 63 -10.98 -15.75 15.59
C GLN A 63 -12.26 -15.96 14.77
N ALA A 64 -13.36 -16.33 15.42
CA ALA A 64 -14.64 -16.54 14.74
C ALA A 64 -15.19 -15.24 14.12
N GLU A 65 -15.07 -14.11 14.82
CA GLU A 65 -15.43 -12.78 14.30
C GLU A 65 -14.66 -12.45 13.03
N LEU A 66 -13.33 -12.64 13.04
CA LEU A 66 -12.47 -12.35 11.88
C LEU A 66 -12.77 -13.32 10.71
N GLN A 67 -13.05 -14.58 10.99
CA GLN A 67 -13.44 -15.55 9.96
C GLN A 67 -14.76 -15.16 9.30
N LEU A 68 -15.76 -14.75 10.08
CA LEU A 68 -17.04 -14.28 9.55
C LEU A 68 -16.87 -13.02 8.69
N ARG A 69 -16.06 -12.06 9.15
CA ARG A 69 -15.76 -10.85 8.38
C ARG A 69 -15.07 -11.18 7.07
N LEU A 70 -14.06 -12.05 7.10
CA LEU A 70 -13.36 -12.51 5.88
C LEU A 70 -14.33 -13.13 4.88
N GLN A 71 -15.25 -13.98 5.35
CA GLN A 71 -16.27 -14.59 4.48
C GLN A 71 -17.19 -13.52 3.87
N THR A 72 -17.65 -12.56 4.66
CA THR A 72 -18.50 -11.46 4.17
C THR A 72 -17.78 -10.61 3.12
N ASP A 73 -16.51 -10.29 3.37
CA ASP A 73 -15.68 -9.50 2.43
C ASP A 73 -15.43 -10.30 1.12
N GLN A 74 -15.21 -11.61 1.20
CA GLN A 74 -15.09 -12.51 0.03
C GLN A 74 -16.37 -12.57 -0.78
N GLU A 75 -17.53 -12.68 -0.12
CA GLU A 75 -18.84 -12.67 -0.80
C GLU A 75 -19.10 -11.33 -1.49
N MET A 76 -18.73 -10.21 -0.86
CA MET A 76 -18.85 -8.89 -1.45
C MET A 76 -17.97 -8.75 -2.69
N LEU A 77 -16.70 -9.18 -2.59
CA LEU A 77 -15.78 -9.19 -3.73
C LEU A 77 -16.33 -10.01 -4.90
N SER A 78 -16.82 -11.22 -4.65
CA SER A 78 -17.42 -12.08 -5.69
C SER A 78 -18.62 -11.43 -6.39
N ARG A 79 -19.47 -10.69 -5.64
CA ARG A 79 -20.60 -9.94 -6.23
C ARG A 79 -20.12 -8.81 -7.13
N ILE A 80 -19.09 -8.07 -6.70
CA ILE A 80 -18.49 -7.00 -7.49
C ILE A 80 -17.89 -7.57 -8.79
N GLU A 81 -17.13 -8.66 -8.71
CA GLU A 81 -16.53 -9.33 -9.87
C GLU A 81 -17.58 -9.86 -10.85
N THR A 82 -18.70 -10.37 -10.33
CA THR A 82 -19.81 -10.82 -11.18
C THR A 82 -20.47 -9.65 -11.89
N ARG A 83 -20.66 -8.53 -11.21
CA ARG A 83 -21.26 -7.34 -11.79
C ARG A 83 -20.37 -6.70 -12.85
N LEU A 84 -19.06 -6.66 -12.58
CA LEU A 84 -18.07 -6.19 -13.56
C LEU A 84 -18.11 -7.03 -14.83
N ARG A 85 -18.07 -8.36 -14.70
CA ARG A 85 -18.19 -9.26 -15.86
C ARG A 85 -19.48 -9.07 -16.68
N GLN A 86 -20.60 -8.79 -16.03
CA GLN A 86 -21.84 -8.50 -16.73
C GLN A 86 -21.76 -7.21 -17.55
N ILE A 87 -21.20 -6.14 -16.97
CA ILE A 87 -21.02 -4.85 -17.65
C ILE A 87 -20.07 -5.00 -18.84
N GLU A 88 -18.97 -5.75 -18.67
CA GLU A 88 -17.99 -6.03 -19.74
C GLU A 88 -18.60 -6.83 -20.90
N GLN A 89 -19.50 -7.76 -20.62
CA GLN A 89 -20.21 -8.54 -21.65
C GLN A 89 -21.24 -7.74 -22.43
N GLU A 90 -21.86 -6.73 -21.82
CA GLU A 90 -22.80 -5.84 -22.48
C GLU A 90 -22.11 -4.83 -23.42
N ASN A 91 -20.83 -4.54 -23.23
CA ASN A 91 -20.03 -3.67 -24.07
C ASN A 91 -18.83 -4.44 -24.65
N GLN A 92 -18.91 -4.84 -25.91
CA GLN A 92 -17.88 -5.62 -26.64
C GLN A 92 -16.53 -4.89 -26.85
N MET A 93 -16.17 -3.93 -26.01
CA MET A 93 -14.82 -3.35 -25.94
C MET A 93 -14.37 -3.28 -24.48
N PRO A 94 -13.10 -3.55 -24.16
CA PRO A 94 -12.57 -3.28 -22.84
C PRO A 94 -12.62 -1.76 -22.60
N THR A 95 -13.69 -1.30 -21.92
CA THR A 95 -13.84 0.11 -21.58
C THR A 95 -13.02 0.35 -20.33
N TYR A 96 -11.86 1.00 -20.48
CA TYR A 96 -11.07 1.45 -19.34
C TYR A 96 -11.83 2.59 -18.64
N GLU A 97 -12.26 2.33 -17.42
CA GLU A 97 -12.88 3.34 -16.57
C GLU A 97 -11.81 4.29 -16.02
N VAL A 98 -12.02 5.57 -16.19
CA VAL A 98 -11.13 6.60 -15.69
C VAL A 98 -11.77 7.34 -14.53
N VAL A 99 -11.04 7.46 -13.43
CA VAL A 99 -11.44 8.21 -12.25
C VAL A 99 -10.45 9.34 -11.96
N ILE A 100 -10.98 10.47 -11.48
CA ILE A 100 -10.15 11.53 -10.90
C ILE A 100 -10.14 11.34 -9.39
N LYS A 101 -8.93 11.27 -8.82
CA LYS A 101 -8.75 11.15 -7.38
C LYS A 101 -7.60 12.00 -6.87
N LYS A 102 -7.61 12.28 -5.57
CA LYS A 102 -6.50 12.88 -4.82
C LYS A 102 -5.56 11.80 -4.32
N ILE A 103 -4.27 12.08 -4.29
CA ILE A 103 -3.26 11.21 -3.69
C ILE A 103 -2.63 11.96 -2.52
N GLU A 104 -2.61 11.33 -1.36
CA GLU A 104 -1.97 11.89 -0.17
C GLU A 104 -0.43 11.73 -0.25
N PRO A 105 0.34 12.56 0.44
CA PRO A 105 1.78 12.40 0.54
C PRO A 105 2.15 11.03 1.13
N LEU A 106 3.22 10.43 0.61
CA LEU A 106 3.61 9.08 0.94
C LEU A 106 5.12 8.98 1.20
N ALA A 107 5.52 8.39 2.32
CA ALA A 107 6.93 8.08 2.56
C ALA A 107 7.34 6.90 1.66
N VAL A 108 8.45 7.08 0.93
CA VAL A 108 8.98 6.07 0.02
C VAL A 108 10.46 5.82 0.25
N ALA A 109 10.89 4.61 -0.07
CA ALA A 109 12.27 4.30 -0.42
C ALA A 109 12.32 4.05 -1.92
N SER A 110 13.29 4.60 -2.62
CA SER A 110 13.37 4.54 -4.08
C SER A 110 14.79 4.39 -4.60
N THR A 111 14.87 3.99 -5.86
CA THR A 111 16.09 4.14 -6.67
C THR A 111 15.70 4.50 -8.10
N ARG A 112 16.45 5.45 -8.68
CA ARG A 112 16.21 6.03 -10.00
C ARG A 112 17.37 5.73 -10.93
N GLY A 113 17.06 5.49 -12.18
CA GLY A 113 18.07 5.26 -13.21
C GLY A 113 17.49 5.28 -14.63
N ILE A 114 18.38 5.44 -15.59
CA ILE A 114 18.05 5.31 -17.00
C ILE A 114 18.02 3.83 -17.33
N ILE A 115 16.95 3.38 -17.99
CA ILE A 115 16.77 2.01 -18.43
C ILE A 115 16.62 1.95 -19.95
N PRO A 116 17.19 0.93 -20.61
CA PRO A 116 17.10 0.78 -22.06
C PRO A 116 15.69 0.46 -22.56
N SER A 117 14.91 -0.23 -21.74
CA SER A 117 13.52 -0.60 -22.03
C SER A 117 12.74 -0.85 -20.76
N TYR A 118 11.41 -0.73 -20.81
CA TYR A 118 10.53 -0.93 -19.65
C TYR A 118 10.73 -2.28 -18.93
N PRO A 119 10.93 -3.44 -19.62
CA PRO A 119 11.20 -4.70 -18.95
C PRO A 119 12.51 -4.73 -18.14
N GLU A 120 13.48 -3.86 -18.46
CA GLU A 120 14.79 -3.85 -17.83
C GLU A 120 14.85 -3.10 -16.48
N GLN A 121 13.74 -2.54 -16.02
CA GLN A 121 13.63 -1.97 -14.68
C GLN A 121 13.90 -2.99 -13.55
N GLY A 122 13.94 -4.28 -13.85
CA GLY A 122 14.25 -5.35 -12.89
C GLY A 122 15.56 -5.16 -12.13
N GLY A 123 16.56 -4.50 -12.75
CA GLY A 123 17.81 -4.12 -12.10
C GLY A 123 17.60 -3.18 -10.93
N LEU A 124 16.76 -2.16 -11.09
CA LEU A 124 16.41 -1.18 -10.06
C LEU A 124 15.63 -1.84 -8.92
N TRP A 125 14.64 -2.68 -9.25
CA TRP A 125 13.87 -3.44 -8.26
C TRP A 125 14.75 -4.36 -7.41
N ASN A 126 15.70 -5.06 -8.01
CA ASN A 126 16.64 -5.93 -7.30
C ASN A 126 17.54 -5.13 -6.35
N LEU A 127 17.97 -3.94 -6.77
CA LEU A 127 18.80 -3.07 -5.95
C LEU A 127 18.04 -2.57 -4.72
N LEU A 128 16.83 -2.03 -4.93
CA LEU A 128 15.97 -1.52 -3.86
C LEU A 128 15.57 -2.65 -2.90
N GLY A 129 15.11 -3.79 -3.42
CA GLY A 129 14.67 -4.93 -2.62
C GLY A 129 15.76 -5.47 -1.70
N ARG A 130 16.99 -5.64 -2.20
CA ARG A 130 18.15 -6.06 -1.38
C ARG A 130 18.44 -5.06 -0.27
N TYR A 131 18.37 -3.77 -0.57
CA TYR A 131 18.61 -2.74 0.44
C TYR A 131 17.58 -2.79 1.57
N LEU A 132 16.30 -2.89 1.22
CA LEU A 132 15.22 -2.98 2.21
C LEU A 132 15.34 -4.24 3.08
N GLU A 133 15.64 -5.38 2.48
CA GLU A 133 15.85 -6.64 3.19
C GLU A 133 17.03 -6.55 4.18
N GLN A 134 18.19 -6.05 3.73
CA GLN A 134 19.38 -5.88 4.58
C GLN A 134 19.12 -4.94 5.75
N ASN A 135 18.30 -3.90 5.57
CA ASN A 135 17.97 -2.93 6.61
C ASN A 135 16.69 -3.28 7.37
N LYS A 136 16.07 -4.45 7.11
CA LYS A 136 14.84 -4.94 7.75
C LYS A 136 13.67 -3.95 7.63
N VAL A 137 13.61 -3.21 6.53
CA VAL A 137 12.51 -2.29 6.22
C VAL A 137 11.39 -3.07 5.54
N GLN A 138 10.19 -2.98 6.10
CA GLN A 138 9.01 -3.62 5.52
C GLN A 138 8.25 -2.62 4.64
N PRO A 139 7.89 -2.98 3.40
CA PRO A 139 6.95 -2.20 2.60
C PRO A 139 5.62 -2.02 3.30
N SER A 140 5.00 -0.84 3.14
CA SER A 140 3.72 -0.49 3.76
C SER A 140 2.55 -0.39 2.77
N GLY A 141 2.80 -0.66 1.49
CA GLY A 141 1.80 -0.58 0.43
C GLY A 141 2.27 -1.23 -0.87
N ALA A 142 1.49 -1.05 -1.93
CA ALA A 142 1.84 -1.53 -3.26
C ALA A 142 3.02 -0.74 -3.82
N CYS A 143 4.01 -1.44 -4.35
CA CYS A 143 5.16 -0.84 -5.03
C CYS A 143 4.74 -0.20 -6.36
N PHE A 144 5.53 0.75 -6.84
CA PHE A 144 5.21 1.48 -8.06
C PHE A 144 6.45 2.03 -8.75
N THR A 145 6.33 2.33 -10.04
CA THR A 145 7.34 3.05 -10.81
C THR A 145 6.84 4.43 -11.18
N LEU A 146 7.70 5.44 -11.00
CA LEU A 146 7.56 6.78 -11.58
C LEU A 146 8.36 6.84 -12.86
N TYR A 147 7.74 7.28 -13.94
CA TYR A 147 8.44 7.56 -15.20
C TYR A 147 8.60 9.07 -15.34
N HIS A 148 9.84 9.54 -15.20
CA HIS A 148 10.18 10.97 -15.26
C HIS A 148 10.31 11.46 -16.69
N SER A 149 10.76 10.60 -17.61
CA SER A 149 10.73 10.78 -19.06
C SER A 149 10.75 9.42 -19.77
N ASP A 150 10.35 9.39 -21.01
CA ASP A 150 10.39 8.25 -21.91
C ASP A 150 11.15 8.56 -23.23
N GLU A 151 11.49 9.83 -23.45
CA GLU A 151 12.28 10.30 -24.58
C GLU A 151 13.33 11.32 -24.11
N PRO A 152 14.58 11.28 -24.63
CA PRO A 152 15.15 10.25 -25.54
C PRO A 152 15.51 8.94 -24.84
N GLU A 153 15.42 8.87 -23.50
CA GLU A 153 15.75 7.73 -22.65
C GLU A 153 14.68 7.56 -21.57
N ILE A 154 14.43 6.31 -21.19
CA ILE A 154 13.46 6.01 -20.13
C ILE A 154 14.12 6.27 -18.77
N ASP A 155 13.69 7.32 -18.11
CA ASP A 155 14.12 7.68 -16.77
C ASP A 155 13.09 7.18 -15.75
N ALA A 156 13.40 6.05 -15.11
CA ALA A 156 12.51 5.35 -14.22
C ALA A 156 13.00 5.42 -12.77
N GLU A 157 12.07 5.64 -11.85
CA GLU A 157 12.28 5.56 -10.42
C GLU A 157 11.35 4.53 -9.82
N VAL A 158 11.91 3.42 -9.33
CA VAL A 158 11.14 2.39 -8.65
C VAL A 158 11.02 2.74 -7.17
N CYS A 159 9.81 2.61 -6.63
CA CYS A 159 9.44 3.07 -5.30
C CYS A 159 8.74 1.99 -4.49
N GLU A 160 9.19 1.82 -3.25
CA GLU A 160 8.49 1.03 -2.23
C GLU A 160 7.95 1.97 -1.15
N PRO A 161 6.63 1.98 -0.91
CA PRO A 161 6.05 2.69 0.22
C PRO A 161 6.62 2.16 1.54
N VAL A 162 6.95 3.08 2.45
CA VAL A 162 7.46 2.75 3.78
C VAL A 162 6.70 3.51 4.85
N ALA A 163 6.66 3.00 6.08
CA ALA A 163 5.90 3.61 7.16
C ALA A 163 6.39 5.02 7.55
N ALA A 164 7.68 5.30 7.36
CA ALA A 164 8.30 6.59 7.58
C ALA A 164 9.59 6.70 6.74
N VAL A 165 10.06 7.92 6.51
CA VAL A 165 11.35 8.15 5.84
C VAL A 165 12.47 7.46 6.62
N ILE A 166 13.27 6.66 5.91
CA ILE A 166 14.39 5.90 6.46
C ILE A 166 15.72 6.59 6.14
N LYS A 167 16.75 6.30 6.94
CA LYS A 167 18.10 6.72 6.58
C LYS A 167 18.58 5.87 5.42
N ALA A 168 18.71 6.47 4.26
CA ALA A 168 19.15 5.81 3.04
C ALA A 168 20.56 6.27 2.62
N GLN A 169 21.22 5.48 1.77
CA GLN A 169 22.52 5.77 1.19
C GLN A 169 22.44 5.51 -0.31
N GLU A 170 23.01 6.42 -1.09
CA GLU A 170 23.05 6.28 -2.54
C GLU A 170 23.52 4.89 -2.99
N PRO A 171 22.87 4.35 -4.03
CA PRO A 171 21.88 4.96 -4.91
C PRO A 171 20.43 4.90 -4.42
N ILE A 172 20.19 4.46 -3.18
CA ILE A 172 18.85 4.43 -2.58
C ILE A 172 18.56 5.79 -1.94
N GLN A 173 17.35 6.29 -2.17
CA GLN A 173 16.83 7.49 -1.55
C GLN A 173 15.60 7.16 -0.71
N SER A 174 15.28 7.99 0.27
CA SER A 174 14.03 7.91 1.01
C SER A 174 13.55 9.32 1.34
N TYR A 175 12.31 9.60 0.99
CA TYR A 175 11.71 10.92 1.13
C TYR A 175 10.19 10.84 1.22
N ILE A 176 9.54 11.97 1.50
CA ILE A 176 8.09 12.09 1.37
C ILE A 176 7.80 12.46 -0.08
N LEU A 177 7.22 11.52 -0.83
CA LEU A 177 6.69 11.81 -2.16
C LEU A 177 5.46 12.73 -1.99
N PRO A 178 5.46 13.90 -2.64
CA PRO A 178 4.37 14.84 -2.50
C PRO A 178 3.02 14.25 -2.93
N GLY A 179 1.98 14.65 -2.24
CA GLY A 179 0.60 14.38 -2.64
C GLY A 179 0.25 15.09 -3.95
N LEU A 180 -0.82 14.66 -4.58
CA LEU A 180 -1.33 15.22 -5.83
C LEU A 180 -2.82 15.53 -5.65
N ASP A 181 -3.23 16.75 -5.98
CA ASP A 181 -4.62 17.18 -5.81
C ASP A 181 -5.57 16.52 -6.81
N ALA A 182 -5.09 16.22 -8.02
CA ALA A 182 -5.88 15.54 -9.04
C ALA A 182 -5.00 14.60 -9.87
N VAL A 183 -5.42 13.35 -9.94
CA VAL A 183 -4.79 12.30 -10.73
C VAL A 183 -5.87 11.59 -11.53
N ALA A 184 -5.71 11.54 -12.85
CA ALA A 184 -6.50 10.66 -13.69
C ALA A 184 -5.92 9.24 -13.59
N SER A 185 -6.75 8.28 -13.28
CA SER A 185 -6.34 6.91 -12.98
C SER A 185 -7.24 5.90 -13.67
N THR A 186 -6.64 4.80 -14.16
CA THR A 186 -7.34 3.63 -14.68
C THR A 186 -6.66 2.34 -14.24
N LEU A 187 -7.41 1.23 -14.26
CA LEU A 187 -6.90 -0.11 -13.94
C LEU A 187 -6.68 -0.93 -15.21
N HIS A 188 -5.50 -1.49 -15.36
CA HIS A 188 -5.18 -2.48 -16.38
C HIS A 188 -5.17 -3.88 -15.76
N HIS A 189 -6.09 -4.73 -16.23
CA HIS A 189 -6.12 -6.15 -15.91
C HIS A 189 -5.48 -6.93 -17.05
N GLY A 190 -4.36 -7.56 -16.80
CA GLY A 190 -3.69 -8.37 -17.80
C GLY A 190 -2.19 -8.11 -17.89
N PRO A 191 -1.55 -8.72 -18.90
CA PRO A 191 -0.10 -8.70 -19.05
C PRO A 191 0.42 -7.31 -19.46
N PHE A 192 1.66 -7.02 -19.09
CA PHE A 192 2.30 -5.74 -19.46
C PHE A 192 2.39 -5.51 -20.97
N VAL A 193 2.42 -6.57 -21.77
CA VAL A 193 2.43 -6.44 -23.26
C VAL A 193 1.19 -5.76 -23.81
N THR A 194 0.07 -5.71 -23.07
CA THR A 194 -1.17 -5.04 -23.47
C THR A 194 -1.44 -3.73 -22.71
N ILE A 195 -0.53 -3.32 -21.80
CA ILE A 195 -0.73 -2.13 -20.96
C ILE A 195 -0.89 -0.84 -21.78
N GLY A 196 -0.34 -0.79 -22.99
CA GLY A 196 -0.48 0.34 -23.91
C GLY A 196 -1.93 0.68 -24.27
N GLU A 197 -2.84 -0.30 -24.23
CA GLU A 197 -4.27 -0.06 -24.46
C GLU A 197 -4.87 0.83 -23.33
N ALA A 198 -4.49 0.58 -22.08
CA ALA A 198 -4.90 1.37 -20.94
C ALA A 198 -4.31 2.78 -20.97
N TYR A 199 -3.05 2.93 -21.37
CA TYR A 199 -2.43 4.23 -21.58
C TYR A 199 -3.16 5.05 -22.64
N ASN A 200 -3.45 4.47 -23.79
CA ASN A 200 -4.16 5.14 -24.87
C ASN A 200 -5.57 5.59 -24.43
N ALA A 201 -6.30 4.73 -23.73
CA ALA A 201 -7.63 5.05 -23.23
C ALA A 201 -7.57 6.18 -22.19
N LEU A 202 -6.59 6.15 -21.26
CA LEU A 202 -6.43 7.16 -20.23
C LEU A 202 -6.04 8.52 -20.81
N ILE A 203 -5.09 8.57 -21.74
CA ILE A 203 -4.65 9.81 -22.38
C ILE A 203 -5.80 10.43 -23.19
N LYS A 204 -6.47 9.61 -23.99
CA LYS A 204 -7.64 10.06 -24.75
C LYS A 204 -8.73 10.65 -23.85
N TRP A 205 -9.03 9.98 -22.73
CA TRP A 205 -10.01 10.47 -21.77
C TRP A 205 -9.60 11.81 -21.16
N ILE A 206 -8.30 11.98 -20.80
CA ILE A 206 -7.75 13.23 -20.25
C ILE A 206 -8.00 14.39 -21.21
N GLU A 207 -7.67 14.20 -22.50
CA GLU A 207 -7.85 15.22 -23.56
C GLU A 207 -9.33 15.58 -23.76
N GLU A 208 -10.19 14.54 -23.91
CA GLU A 208 -11.63 14.73 -24.16
C GLU A 208 -12.36 15.39 -22.99
N ASN A 209 -11.85 15.29 -21.77
CA ASN A 209 -12.48 15.87 -20.58
C ASN A 209 -11.86 17.20 -20.13
N GLY A 210 -11.00 17.82 -20.95
CA GLY A 210 -10.42 19.14 -20.72
C GLY A 210 -9.39 19.17 -19.57
N TYR A 211 -8.62 18.10 -19.43
CA TYR A 211 -7.48 18.05 -18.54
C TYR A 211 -6.16 18.09 -19.31
N GLN A 212 -5.10 18.49 -18.61
CA GLN A 212 -3.72 18.45 -19.11
C GLN A 212 -2.87 17.64 -18.13
N ILE A 213 -2.01 16.78 -18.64
CA ILE A 213 -0.99 16.08 -17.86
C ILE A 213 0.01 17.13 -17.35
N CYS A 214 0.34 17.07 -16.05
CA CYS A 214 1.21 18.06 -15.40
C CYS A 214 2.33 17.45 -14.55
N GLY A 215 2.61 16.15 -14.71
CA GLY A 215 3.68 15.48 -13.97
C GLY A 215 3.95 14.07 -14.46
N SER A 216 4.88 13.40 -13.80
CA SER A 216 5.34 12.06 -14.10
C SER A 216 4.23 11.01 -13.96
N CYS A 217 4.16 10.10 -14.92
CA CYS A 217 3.28 8.95 -14.86
C CYS A 217 3.69 8.00 -13.71
N ARG A 218 2.70 7.32 -13.12
CA ARG A 218 2.91 6.29 -12.10
C ARG A 218 2.24 5.00 -12.54
N GLU A 219 2.97 3.89 -12.42
CA GLU A 219 2.42 2.54 -12.49
C GLU A 219 2.47 1.90 -11.12
N ILE A 220 1.30 1.71 -10.49
CA ILE A 220 1.18 1.05 -9.19
C ILE A 220 0.85 -0.42 -9.41
N TYR A 221 1.70 -1.31 -8.91
CA TYR A 221 1.55 -2.75 -9.08
C TYR A 221 0.70 -3.34 -7.96
N LEU A 222 -0.62 -3.25 -8.11
CA LEU A 222 -1.59 -3.77 -7.14
C LEU A 222 -1.53 -5.29 -7.01
N ARG A 223 -1.27 -5.96 -8.13
CA ARG A 223 -0.89 -7.38 -8.19
C ARG A 223 0.27 -7.50 -9.17
N PRO A 224 1.50 -7.54 -8.68
CA PRO A 224 2.68 -7.68 -9.53
C PRO A 224 2.67 -9.02 -10.26
N SER A 225 3.31 -9.05 -11.42
CA SER A 225 3.47 -10.27 -12.19
C SER A 225 4.33 -11.31 -11.46
N HIS A 226 4.03 -12.58 -11.68
CA HIS A 226 4.85 -13.65 -11.12
C HIS A 226 6.23 -13.65 -11.78
N ASN A 227 7.29 -13.55 -10.96
CA ASN A 227 8.70 -13.51 -11.41
C ASN A 227 9.03 -12.45 -12.47
N GLY A 228 8.34 -11.32 -12.49
CA GLY A 228 8.57 -10.25 -13.48
C GLY A 228 8.12 -10.59 -14.91
N SER A 229 7.25 -11.59 -15.08
CA SER A 229 6.73 -11.99 -16.39
C SER A 229 5.98 -10.85 -17.07
N GLN A 230 6.30 -10.57 -18.32
CA GLN A 230 5.60 -9.56 -19.12
C GLN A 230 4.25 -10.05 -19.67
N THR A 231 4.00 -11.35 -19.59
CA THR A 231 2.82 -12.02 -20.16
C THR A 231 1.88 -12.63 -19.14
N ASP A 232 2.05 -12.31 -17.86
CA ASP A 232 1.20 -12.83 -16.78
C ASP A 232 -0.20 -12.19 -16.86
N PRO A 233 -1.25 -12.99 -17.15
CA PRO A 233 -2.61 -12.46 -17.29
C PRO A 233 -3.25 -12.04 -15.96
N GLN A 234 -2.65 -12.38 -14.82
CA GLN A 234 -3.18 -12.06 -13.51
C GLN A 234 -2.65 -10.72 -12.97
N THR A 235 -1.76 -10.06 -13.70
CA THR A 235 -1.21 -8.76 -13.32
C THR A 235 -2.34 -7.72 -13.22
N LEU A 236 -2.27 -6.88 -12.19
CA LEU A 236 -3.16 -5.75 -11.99
C LEU A 236 -2.32 -4.51 -11.76
N THR A 237 -2.36 -3.59 -12.70
CA THR A 237 -1.61 -2.34 -12.64
C THR A 237 -2.56 -1.15 -12.68
N GLU A 238 -2.40 -0.24 -11.75
CA GLU A 238 -3.05 1.06 -11.80
C GLU A 238 -2.12 2.07 -12.47
N ILE A 239 -2.60 2.70 -13.55
CA ILE A 239 -1.89 3.77 -14.26
C ILE A 239 -2.44 5.11 -13.77
N GLN A 240 -1.54 6.03 -13.43
CA GLN A 240 -1.88 7.34 -12.88
C GLN A 240 -1.14 8.44 -13.63
N PHE A 241 -1.86 9.45 -14.11
CA PHE A 241 -1.30 10.70 -14.59
C PHE A 241 -1.73 11.87 -13.70
N PRO A 242 -0.78 12.62 -13.12
CA PRO A 242 -1.10 13.90 -12.51
C PRO A 242 -1.71 14.85 -13.55
N VAL A 243 -2.87 15.42 -13.23
CA VAL A 243 -3.62 16.26 -14.17
C VAL A 243 -4.06 17.56 -13.51
N ARG A 244 -4.25 18.58 -14.35
CA ARG A 244 -4.92 19.84 -13.99
C ARG A 244 -5.97 20.16 -15.03
N LYS A 245 -6.98 20.93 -14.67
CA LYS A 245 -7.91 21.48 -15.67
C LYS A 245 -7.19 22.42 -16.62
N ALA A 246 -7.47 22.29 -17.92
CA ALA A 246 -6.94 23.14 -18.97
C ALA A 246 -7.45 24.58 -18.85
#